data_2dccbbc007c2cc11a926d1b76a174f42
#
_entry.id   2dccbbc007c2cc11a926d1b76a174f42
#
_cell.length_a   1.000
_cell.length_b   1.000
_cell.length_c   1.000
_cell.angle_alpha   90.00
_cell.angle_beta   90.00
_cell.angle_gamma   90.00
#
_symmetry.space_group_name_H-M   'P 1'
#
loop_
_entity.id
_entity.type
_entity.pdbx_description
1 polymer ?
#
loop_
_entity_poly.entity_id
_entity_poly.type
_entity_poly.pdbx_seq_one_letter_code
_entity_poly.pdbx_strand_id
1 'polypeptide(L)'
;MNQNKPVIINGIPCYSPQVDSQHNDYPESGLKKLYELESKHFWFISRYEFIIKTITKRTNSNCRFIEIGAGTGNVSRKLMDKGFKPAVGEIHLSGLQYAKSYGITECYQFDLYNTPFSDCYDAIGLFDVLEHLDKPEKALSNINSMLRDNGLLYITVPAHMWLWNKYDRLAGHKIRYTKPSLIQVAQQANFDIIECRYFFIFITPLLWLRSKLHPDKHLEATIQEEDSEIHVNTMINKTLLAICRLENLINHLLPNIFGGSLILVVRKRANKDNI
;
A
#
# COMPACT_ATOMS: atom_id res chain seq x y z
N MET A 1 -26.62 14.04 5.82
CA MET A 1 -25.35 13.84 5.11
C MET A 1 -25.66 13.63 3.64
N ASN A 2 -25.31 14.60 2.77
CA ASN A 2 -25.46 14.43 1.31
C ASN A 2 -24.43 13.39 0.85
N GLN A 3 -24.83 12.13 0.74
CA GLN A 3 -24.06 11.16 -0.01
C GLN A 3 -24.14 11.60 -1.49
N ASN A 4 -23.08 12.21 -1.99
CA ASN A 4 -22.95 12.49 -3.41
C ASN A 4 -23.15 11.18 -4.16
N LYS A 5 -24.20 11.10 -4.97
CA LYS A 5 -24.43 9.93 -5.82
C LYS A 5 -23.23 9.83 -6.77
N PRO A 6 -22.60 8.65 -6.90
CA PRO A 6 -21.46 8.49 -7.78
C PRO A 6 -21.87 8.64 -9.24
N VAL A 7 -20.98 9.17 -10.05
CA VAL A 7 -21.08 9.09 -11.51
C VAL A 7 -20.56 7.72 -11.93
N ILE A 8 -21.27 7.02 -12.81
CA ILE A 8 -20.83 5.71 -13.29
C ILE A 8 -20.00 5.92 -14.56
N ILE A 9 -18.72 5.58 -14.50
CA ILE A 9 -17.79 5.65 -15.63
C ILE A 9 -17.25 4.23 -15.89
N ASN A 10 -17.47 3.69 -17.08
CA ASN A 10 -17.08 2.31 -17.46
C ASN A 10 -17.55 1.23 -16.46
N GLY A 11 -18.76 1.44 -15.86
CA GLY A 11 -19.30 0.56 -14.85
C GLY A 11 -18.61 0.63 -13.49
N ILE A 12 -17.89 1.72 -13.21
CA ILE A 12 -17.22 2.00 -11.94
C ILE A 12 -17.92 3.20 -11.29
N PRO A 13 -18.39 3.09 -10.03
CA PRO A 13 -18.87 4.22 -9.27
C PRO A 13 -17.73 5.19 -8.94
N CYS A 14 -17.82 6.43 -9.44
CA CYS A 14 -16.85 7.49 -9.27
C CYS A 14 -17.44 8.59 -8.37
N TYR A 15 -16.84 8.74 -7.19
CA TYR A 15 -17.24 9.76 -6.20
C TYR A 15 -16.41 11.05 -6.31
N SER A 16 -15.26 10.96 -7.00
CA SER A 16 -14.36 12.10 -7.27
C SER A 16 -13.98 12.15 -8.76
N PRO A 17 -14.95 12.31 -9.69
CA PRO A 17 -14.70 12.13 -11.13
C PRO A 17 -13.79 13.21 -11.76
N GLN A 18 -13.47 14.29 -11.02
CA GLN A 18 -12.67 15.43 -11.51
C GLN A 18 -11.20 15.36 -11.04
N VAL A 19 -10.72 14.17 -10.69
CA VAL A 19 -9.31 14.01 -10.32
C VAL A 19 -8.43 14.20 -11.54
N ASP A 20 -7.44 15.09 -11.42
CA ASP A 20 -6.43 15.30 -12.43
C ASP A 20 -5.53 14.07 -12.59
N SER A 21 -5.18 13.71 -13.83
CA SER A 21 -4.20 12.66 -14.14
C SER A 21 -2.81 12.94 -13.55
N GLN A 22 -2.51 14.20 -13.22
CA GLN A 22 -1.30 14.64 -12.54
C GLN A 22 -1.58 14.93 -11.05
N HIS A 23 -2.38 14.09 -10.38
CA HIS A 23 -2.63 14.25 -8.96
C HIS A 23 -1.33 14.33 -8.16
N ASN A 24 -1.24 15.32 -7.24
CA ASN A 24 -0.01 15.63 -6.51
C ASN A 24 0.53 14.48 -5.64
N ASP A 25 -0.31 13.53 -5.25
CA ASP A 25 0.09 12.42 -4.37
C ASP A 25 0.67 11.24 -5.18
N TYR A 26 0.13 10.92 -6.36
CA TYR A 26 0.66 9.85 -7.22
C TYR A 26 0.35 10.10 -8.71
N PRO A 27 1.35 10.06 -9.61
CA PRO A 27 1.12 10.23 -11.05
C PRO A 27 0.54 8.96 -11.69
N GLU A 28 -0.50 9.12 -12.51
CA GLU A 28 -1.17 8.00 -13.21
C GLU A 28 -0.22 7.23 -14.15
N SER A 29 0.79 7.89 -14.69
CA SER A 29 1.75 7.30 -15.63
C SER A 29 2.51 6.08 -15.09
N GLY A 30 2.67 5.99 -13.76
CA GLY A 30 3.33 4.86 -13.09
C GLY A 30 2.53 3.55 -13.11
N LEU A 31 1.20 3.61 -13.26
CA LEU A 31 0.32 2.44 -13.12
C LEU A 31 0.53 1.37 -14.20
N LYS A 32 0.76 1.77 -15.46
CA LYS A 32 1.04 0.83 -16.55
C LYS A 32 2.31 0.03 -16.27
N LYS A 33 3.37 0.71 -15.88
CA LYS A 33 4.66 0.10 -15.55
C LYS A 33 4.54 -0.84 -14.34
N LEU A 34 3.83 -0.41 -13.31
CA LEU A 34 3.52 -1.23 -12.14
C LEU A 34 2.83 -2.54 -12.57
N TYR A 35 1.78 -2.46 -13.40
CA TYR A 35 1.06 -3.62 -13.92
C TYR A 35 1.97 -4.64 -14.63
N GLU A 36 2.93 -4.19 -15.44
CA GLU A 36 3.85 -5.04 -16.18
C GLU A 36 4.88 -5.75 -15.29
N LEU A 37 5.25 -5.13 -14.17
CA LEU A 37 6.35 -5.56 -13.31
C LEU A 37 5.91 -6.36 -12.08
N GLU A 38 4.76 -6.04 -11.51
CA GLU A 38 4.33 -6.57 -10.22
C GLU A 38 4.14 -8.09 -10.18
N SER A 39 3.94 -8.72 -11.34
CA SER A 39 3.84 -10.18 -11.46
C SER A 39 5.20 -10.89 -11.65
N LYS A 40 6.27 -10.15 -11.95
CA LYS A 40 7.57 -10.71 -12.38
C LYS A 40 8.73 -10.33 -11.45
N HIS A 41 8.70 -9.13 -10.89
CA HIS A 41 9.81 -8.59 -10.11
C HIS A 41 9.78 -9.09 -8.66
N PHE A 42 10.93 -9.55 -8.15
CA PHE A 42 11.06 -10.15 -6.80
C PHE A 42 10.50 -9.28 -5.69
N TRP A 43 10.69 -7.96 -5.78
CA TRP A 43 10.21 -6.98 -4.79
C TRP A 43 8.69 -7.06 -4.61
N PHE A 44 7.94 -6.94 -5.70
CA PHE A 44 6.48 -6.98 -5.65
C PHE A 44 5.98 -8.36 -5.22
N ILE A 45 6.58 -9.44 -5.77
CA ILE A 45 6.17 -10.80 -5.44
C ILE A 45 6.35 -11.08 -3.94
N SER A 46 7.53 -10.84 -3.38
CA SER A 46 7.78 -11.12 -1.97
C SER A 46 7.02 -10.20 -1.03
N ARG A 47 6.78 -8.94 -1.47
CA ARG A 47 5.99 -7.95 -0.72
C ARG A 47 4.53 -8.41 -0.58
N TYR A 48 3.84 -8.72 -1.68
CA TYR A 48 2.46 -9.16 -1.57
C TYR A 48 2.34 -10.51 -0.83
N GLU A 49 3.30 -11.45 -0.99
CA GLU A 49 3.31 -12.70 -0.23
C GLU A 49 3.36 -12.43 1.28
N PHE A 50 4.17 -11.47 1.73
CA PHE A 50 4.25 -11.06 3.13
C PHE A 50 2.97 -10.40 3.63
N ILE A 51 2.39 -9.48 2.83
CA ILE A 51 1.14 -8.80 3.13
C ILE A 51 -0.01 -9.83 3.29
N ILE A 52 -0.17 -10.72 2.31
CA ILE A 52 -1.23 -11.73 2.32
C ILE A 52 -1.09 -12.66 3.51
N LYS A 53 0.12 -13.14 3.80
CA LYS A 53 0.40 -13.93 5.01
C LYS A 53 -0.04 -13.20 6.28
N THR A 54 0.22 -11.90 6.35
CA THR A 54 -0.15 -11.08 7.51
C THR A 54 -1.65 -10.90 7.65
N ILE A 55 -2.37 -10.67 6.54
CA ILE A 55 -3.82 -10.53 6.50
C ILE A 55 -4.49 -11.86 6.87
N THR A 56 -4.16 -12.95 6.17
CA THR A 56 -4.80 -14.25 6.35
C THR A 56 -4.59 -14.88 7.74
N LYS A 57 -3.56 -14.43 8.46
CA LYS A 57 -3.32 -14.82 9.86
C LYS A 57 -4.37 -14.24 10.83
N ARG A 58 -5.01 -13.10 10.47
CA ARG A 58 -5.83 -12.30 11.40
C ARG A 58 -7.24 -12.04 10.90
N THR A 59 -7.46 -12.15 9.61
CA THR A 59 -8.73 -11.80 8.96
C THR A 59 -9.27 -13.00 8.20
N ASN A 60 -10.54 -13.31 8.43
CA ASN A 60 -11.25 -14.37 7.73
C ASN A 60 -11.63 -13.91 6.32
N SER A 61 -11.64 -14.81 5.35
CA SER A 61 -12.00 -14.51 3.95
C SER A 61 -13.44 -14.05 3.75
N ASN A 62 -14.34 -14.31 4.71
CA ASN A 62 -15.74 -13.84 4.69
C ASN A 62 -15.90 -12.39 5.16
N CYS A 63 -14.82 -11.74 5.62
CA CYS A 63 -14.85 -10.34 6.03
C CYS A 63 -15.09 -9.41 4.85
N ARG A 64 -15.67 -8.26 5.10
CA ARG A 64 -15.76 -7.18 4.12
C ARG A 64 -14.44 -6.40 4.09
N PHE A 65 -13.62 -6.70 3.12
CA PHE A 65 -12.29 -6.14 2.94
C PHE A 65 -12.26 -5.12 1.80
N ILE A 66 -11.53 -4.02 1.97
CA ILE A 66 -11.19 -3.08 0.88
C ILE A 66 -9.70 -2.76 0.92
N GLU A 67 -9.06 -2.72 -0.26
CA GLU A 67 -7.74 -2.14 -0.48
C GLU A 67 -7.91 -0.71 -0.97
N ILE A 68 -7.28 0.26 -0.30
CA ILE A 68 -7.33 1.69 -0.66
C ILE A 68 -5.97 2.09 -1.24
N GLY A 69 -6.00 2.89 -2.32
CA GLY A 69 -4.81 3.18 -3.11
C GLY A 69 -4.31 1.89 -3.78
N ALA A 70 -5.26 1.10 -4.30
CA ALA A 70 -4.97 -0.24 -4.79
C ALA A 70 -4.08 -0.27 -6.04
N GLY A 71 -3.86 0.87 -6.69
CA GLY A 71 -3.13 0.94 -7.95
C GLY A 71 -3.78 0.01 -8.98
N THR A 72 -3.11 -1.06 -9.35
CA THR A 72 -3.61 -2.08 -10.29
C THR A 72 -4.51 -3.15 -9.62
N GLY A 73 -4.58 -3.20 -8.28
CA GLY A 73 -5.36 -4.19 -7.53
C GLY A 73 -4.66 -5.55 -7.36
N ASN A 74 -3.34 -5.63 -7.52
CA ASN A 74 -2.62 -6.91 -7.48
C ASN A 74 -2.68 -7.60 -6.10
N VAL A 75 -2.60 -6.87 -4.98
CA VAL A 75 -2.73 -7.47 -3.64
C VAL A 75 -4.15 -8.03 -3.46
N SER A 76 -5.17 -7.27 -3.83
CA SER A 76 -6.57 -7.72 -3.81
C SER A 76 -6.80 -8.94 -4.69
N ARG A 77 -6.23 -8.96 -5.91
CA ARG A 77 -6.25 -10.15 -6.79
C ARG A 77 -5.68 -11.38 -6.08
N LYS A 78 -4.54 -11.22 -5.38
CA LYS A 78 -3.91 -12.33 -4.64
C LYS A 78 -4.70 -12.76 -3.41
N LEU A 79 -5.47 -11.85 -2.80
CA LEU A 79 -6.42 -12.20 -1.75
C LEU A 79 -7.58 -13.04 -2.29
N MET A 80 -8.01 -12.82 -3.54
CA MET A 80 -9.02 -13.69 -4.18
C MET A 80 -8.55 -15.15 -4.26
N ASP A 81 -7.26 -15.40 -4.51
CA ASP A 81 -6.65 -16.75 -4.49
C ASP A 81 -6.76 -17.41 -3.08
N LYS A 82 -7.04 -16.64 -2.04
CA LYS A 82 -7.28 -17.08 -0.65
C LYS A 82 -8.76 -17.09 -0.26
N GLY A 83 -9.66 -16.94 -1.22
CA GLY A 83 -11.11 -17.00 -1.02
C GLY A 83 -11.74 -15.68 -0.55
N PHE A 84 -10.99 -14.58 -0.49
CA PHE A 84 -11.56 -13.26 -0.19
C PHE A 84 -12.37 -12.73 -1.38
N LYS A 85 -13.30 -11.84 -1.10
CA LYS A 85 -14.01 -11.02 -2.09
C LYS A 85 -13.70 -9.55 -1.81
N PRO A 86 -12.49 -9.08 -2.17
CA PRO A 86 -12.07 -7.73 -1.83
C PRO A 86 -12.78 -6.68 -2.70
N ALA A 87 -13.09 -5.54 -2.11
CA ALA A 87 -13.29 -4.30 -2.82
C ALA A 87 -11.95 -3.59 -3.04
N VAL A 88 -11.89 -2.69 -4.01
CA VAL A 88 -10.75 -1.79 -4.24
C VAL A 88 -11.22 -0.34 -4.36
N GLY A 89 -10.48 0.56 -3.72
CA GLY A 89 -10.61 2.00 -3.83
C GLY A 89 -9.35 2.61 -4.40
N GLU A 90 -9.48 3.43 -5.44
CA GLU A 90 -8.35 4.07 -6.10
C GLU A 90 -8.77 5.46 -6.59
N ILE A 91 -7.82 6.41 -6.59
CA ILE A 91 -8.09 7.76 -7.08
C ILE A 91 -8.07 7.81 -8.60
N HIS A 92 -7.21 7.02 -9.25
CA HIS A 92 -7.08 6.95 -10.70
C HIS A 92 -7.97 5.86 -11.31
N LEU A 93 -8.80 6.25 -12.26
CA LEU A 93 -9.73 5.33 -12.92
C LEU A 93 -9.02 4.22 -13.72
N SER A 94 -7.85 4.51 -14.28
CA SER A 94 -7.03 3.53 -15.02
C SER A 94 -6.57 2.36 -14.13
N GLY A 95 -6.22 2.61 -12.87
CA GLY A 95 -5.89 1.57 -11.90
C GLY A 95 -7.05 0.61 -11.67
N LEU A 96 -8.26 1.16 -11.50
CA LEU A 96 -9.48 0.36 -11.33
C LEU A 96 -9.84 -0.47 -12.57
N GLN A 97 -9.48 -0.01 -13.77
CA GLN A 97 -9.67 -0.80 -14.99
C GLN A 97 -8.78 -2.04 -14.99
N TYR A 98 -7.52 -1.95 -14.51
CA TYR A 98 -6.67 -3.12 -14.30
C TYR A 98 -7.28 -4.05 -13.23
N ALA A 99 -7.73 -3.53 -12.11
CA ALA A 99 -8.38 -4.33 -11.06
C ALA A 99 -9.62 -5.08 -11.59
N LYS A 100 -10.46 -4.43 -12.40
CA LYS A 100 -11.59 -5.10 -13.07
C LYS A 100 -11.13 -6.20 -14.02
N SER A 101 -10.03 -6.03 -14.75
CA SER A 101 -9.48 -7.05 -15.62
C SER A 101 -9.04 -8.32 -14.87
N TYR A 102 -8.72 -8.20 -13.60
CA TYR A 102 -8.45 -9.32 -12.69
C TYR A 102 -9.71 -10.02 -12.15
N GLY A 103 -10.90 -9.49 -12.45
CA GLY A 103 -12.18 -10.03 -11.96
C GLY A 103 -12.64 -9.45 -10.63
N ILE A 104 -12.03 -8.37 -10.14
CA ILE A 104 -12.51 -7.66 -8.95
C ILE A 104 -13.79 -6.91 -9.32
N THR A 105 -14.90 -7.23 -8.66
CA THR A 105 -16.23 -6.71 -8.99
C THR A 105 -16.57 -5.40 -8.30
N GLU A 106 -16.04 -5.20 -7.07
CA GLU A 106 -16.27 -4.00 -6.27
C GLU A 106 -15.11 -3.03 -6.43
N CYS A 107 -15.20 -2.13 -7.43
CA CYS A 107 -14.19 -1.10 -7.71
C CYS A 107 -14.83 0.28 -7.52
N TYR A 108 -14.17 1.16 -6.75
CA TYR A 108 -14.68 2.49 -6.40
C TYR A 108 -13.62 3.55 -6.64
N GLN A 109 -13.94 4.58 -7.43
CA GLN A 109 -13.07 5.75 -7.58
C GLN A 109 -13.45 6.79 -6.53
N PHE A 110 -12.52 7.13 -5.65
CA PHE A 110 -12.70 8.19 -4.65
C PHE A 110 -11.36 8.71 -4.11
N ASP A 111 -11.41 9.92 -3.57
CA ASP A 111 -10.33 10.54 -2.81
C ASP A 111 -10.42 10.11 -1.34
N LEU A 112 -9.32 9.58 -0.79
CA LEU A 112 -9.24 9.15 0.61
C LEU A 112 -9.49 10.30 1.60
N TYR A 113 -9.18 11.54 1.21
CA TYR A 113 -9.48 12.71 2.03
C TYR A 113 -10.97 13.06 2.11
N ASN A 114 -11.77 12.48 1.21
CA ASN A 114 -13.22 12.69 1.11
C ASN A 114 -13.93 11.36 0.81
N THR A 115 -13.72 10.36 1.66
CA THR A 115 -14.29 9.02 1.46
C THR A 115 -15.81 9.02 1.52
N PRO A 116 -16.50 8.27 0.62
CA PRO A 116 -17.95 8.11 0.67
C PRO A 116 -18.43 7.03 1.64
N PHE A 117 -17.52 6.31 2.29
CA PHE A 117 -17.80 5.14 3.13
C PHE A 117 -17.70 5.47 4.62
N SER A 118 -18.57 4.85 5.42
CA SER A 118 -18.55 4.92 6.88
C SER A 118 -19.07 3.61 7.47
N ASP A 119 -18.39 3.09 8.47
CA ASP A 119 -18.78 1.92 9.29
C ASP A 119 -19.22 0.69 8.46
N CYS A 120 -18.47 0.36 7.41
CA CYS A 120 -18.88 -0.67 6.46
C CYS A 120 -17.84 -1.75 6.15
N TYR A 121 -16.59 -1.61 6.60
CA TYR A 121 -15.53 -2.58 6.36
C TYR A 121 -15.02 -3.20 7.65
N ASP A 122 -14.80 -4.53 7.63
CA ASP A 122 -14.20 -5.27 8.73
C ASP A 122 -12.67 -5.19 8.71
N ALA A 123 -12.11 -5.01 7.51
CA ALA A 123 -10.68 -4.84 7.34
C ALA A 123 -10.35 -3.95 6.13
N ILE A 124 -9.29 -3.15 6.26
CA ILE A 124 -8.80 -2.25 5.23
C ILE A 124 -7.31 -2.49 5.02
N GLY A 125 -6.86 -2.51 3.76
CA GLY A 125 -5.46 -2.49 3.35
C GLY A 125 -5.08 -1.12 2.80
N LEU A 126 -3.91 -0.60 3.22
CA LEU A 126 -3.30 0.63 2.73
C LEU A 126 -1.82 0.34 2.47
N PHE A 127 -1.47 0.00 1.23
CA PHE A 127 -0.17 -0.57 0.91
C PHE A 127 0.67 0.35 0.03
N ASP A 128 1.71 0.97 0.63
CA ASP A 128 2.58 1.98 0.03
C ASP A 128 1.77 3.16 -0.55
N VAL A 129 0.97 3.76 0.30
CA VAL A 129 0.13 4.93 0.01
C VAL A 129 0.43 6.08 0.98
N LEU A 130 0.66 5.75 2.25
CA LEU A 130 0.76 6.76 3.32
C LEU A 130 1.95 7.71 3.12
N GLU A 131 3.04 7.23 2.50
CA GLU A 131 4.23 7.99 2.16
C GLU A 131 4.01 9.07 1.10
N HIS A 132 2.93 8.97 0.32
CA HIS A 132 2.56 9.94 -0.70
C HIS A 132 1.69 11.08 -0.16
N LEU A 133 1.06 10.89 1.01
CA LEU A 133 0.03 11.77 1.52
C LEU A 133 0.58 12.98 2.26
N ASP A 134 0.04 14.18 1.98
CA ASP A 134 0.40 15.42 2.70
C ASP A 134 -0.14 15.46 4.13
N LYS A 135 -1.29 14.82 4.35
CA LYS A 135 -2.01 14.83 5.64
C LYS A 135 -2.35 13.40 6.07
N PRO A 136 -1.33 12.58 6.41
CA PRO A 136 -1.53 11.18 6.76
C PRO A 136 -2.49 10.98 7.94
N GLU A 137 -2.50 11.89 8.92
CA GLU A 137 -3.40 11.82 10.08
C GLU A 137 -4.87 11.94 9.66
N LYS A 138 -5.18 12.85 8.72
CA LYS A 138 -6.54 13.00 8.18
C LYS A 138 -6.96 11.77 7.40
N ALA A 139 -6.07 11.22 6.57
CA ALA A 139 -6.33 10.00 5.81
C ALA A 139 -6.64 8.82 6.74
N LEU A 140 -5.80 8.61 7.77
CA LEU A 140 -6.03 7.55 8.76
C LEU A 140 -7.30 7.78 9.59
N SER A 141 -7.66 9.02 9.91
CA SER A 141 -8.94 9.33 10.57
C SER A 141 -10.14 8.96 9.70
N ASN A 142 -10.07 9.23 8.40
CA ASN A 142 -11.11 8.84 7.45
C ASN A 142 -11.18 7.30 7.34
N ILE A 143 -10.05 6.60 7.26
CA ILE A 143 -10.01 5.13 7.28
C ILE A 143 -10.63 4.58 8.58
N ASN A 144 -10.34 5.21 9.72
CA ASN A 144 -10.95 4.84 10.99
C ASN A 144 -12.48 4.91 10.92
N SER A 145 -13.04 5.97 10.29
CA SER A 145 -14.48 6.10 10.12
C SER A 145 -15.09 5.05 9.17
N MET A 146 -14.32 4.56 8.19
CA MET A 146 -14.77 3.50 7.26
C MET A 146 -14.82 2.12 7.91
N LEU A 147 -13.99 1.88 8.92
CA LEU A 147 -13.95 0.62 9.65
C LEU A 147 -15.13 0.48 10.60
N ARG A 148 -15.65 -0.73 10.71
CA ARG A 148 -16.53 -1.16 11.80
C ARG A 148 -15.77 -1.21 13.12
N ASP A 149 -16.47 -1.25 14.23
CA ASP A 149 -15.87 -1.41 15.54
C ASP A 149 -15.00 -2.68 15.58
N ASN A 150 -13.81 -2.56 16.19
CA ASN A 150 -12.79 -3.59 16.20
C ASN A 150 -12.23 -3.98 14.82
N GLY A 151 -12.58 -3.27 13.76
CA GLY A 151 -12.05 -3.49 12.41
C GLY A 151 -10.53 -3.31 12.34
N LEU A 152 -9.89 -4.00 11.42
CA LEU A 152 -8.44 -4.03 11.26
C LEU A 152 -7.98 -3.17 10.08
N LEU A 153 -6.86 -2.45 10.29
CA LEU A 153 -6.17 -1.76 9.22
C LEU A 153 -4.75 -2.34 9.08
N TYR A 154 -4.39 -2.65 7.85
CA TYR A 154 -3.07 -3.14 7.45
C TYR A 154 -2.39 -2.06 6.62
N ILE A 155 -1.22 -1.59 7.04
CA ILE A 155 -0.45 -0.54 6.36
C ILE A 155 0.92 -1.09 6.01
N THR A 156 1.40 -0.86 4.78
CA THR A 156 2.82 -0.94 4.46
C THR A 156 3.35 0.41 4.02
N VAL A 157 4.61 0.68 4.38
CA VAL A 157 5.33 1.90 3.98
C VAL A 157 6.82 1.61 3.81
N PRO A 158 7.54 2.35 2.96
CA PRO A 158 9.00 2.30 2.92
C PRO A 158 9.59 2.80 4.24
N ALA A 159 10.67 2.12 4.68
CA ALA A 159 11.30 2.42 5.96
C ALA A 159 12.56 3.26 5.78
N HIS A 160 12.84 4.09 6.81
CA HIS A 160 14.09 4.80 7.05
C HIS A 160 14.51 5.82 6.00
N MET A 161 14.58 7.09 6.40
CA MET A 161 15.07 8.19 5.55
C MET A 161 16.52 8.01 5.09
N TRP A 162 17.35 7.22 5.78
CA TRP A 162 18.70 6.92 5.32
C TRP A 162 18.77 5.97 4.11
N LEU A 163 17.64 5.35 3.72
CA LEU A 163 17.47 4.61 2.46
C LEU A 163 16.91 5.47 1.33
N TRP A 164 16.58 6.75 1.60
CA TRP A 164 16.06 7.67 0.61
C TRP A 164 16.99 7.80 -0.58
N ASN A 165 16.42 7.81 -1.78
CA ASN A 165 17.16 7.91 -3.02
C ASN A 165 16.31 8.54 -4.14
N LYS A 166 16.86 8.74 -5.33
CA LYS A 166 16.16 9.37 -6.46
C LYS A 166 14.82 8.69 -6.82
N TYR A 167 14.70 7.37 -6.58
CA TYR A 167 13.47 6.64 -6.93
C TYR A 167 12.31 6.93 -5.98
N ASP A 168 12.59 7.29 -4.74
CA ASP A 168 11.55 7.77 -3.83
C ASP A 168 10.91 9.06 -4.37
N ARG A 169 11.74 9.99 -4.84
CA ARG A 169 11.26 11.22 -5.44
C ARG A 169 10.50 10.98 -6.75
N LEU A 170 11.02 10.11 -7.63
CA LEU A 170 10.35 9.74 -8.88
C LEU A 170 9.01 9.05 -8.63
N ALA A 171 8.90 8.23 -7.59
CA ALA A 171 7.64 7.63 -7.16
C ALA A 171 6.68 8.62 -6.49
N GLY A 172 7.09 9.87 -6.24
CA GLY A 172 6.27 10.87 -5.53
C GLY A 172 6.19 10.65 -4.02
N HIS A 173 7.14 9.91 -3.44
CA HIS A 173 7.21 9.79 -1.98
C HIS A 173 7.54 11.14 -1.35
N LYS A 174 6.97 11.40 -0.18
CA LYS A 174 7.24 12.58 0.65
C LYS A 174 8.08 12.23 1.86
N ILE A 175 7.99 10.99 2.33
CA ILE A 175 8.67 10.51 3.54
C ILE A 175 8.89 8.99 3.49
N ARG A 176 9.92 8.52 4.19
CA ARG A 176 10.06 7.14 4.64
C ARG A 176 9.88 7.09 6.16
N TYR A 177 9.15 6.11 6.64
CA TYR A 177 8.77 6.03 8.03
C TYR A 177 9.80 5.29 8.89
N THR A 178 9.81 5.61 10.17
CA THR A 178 10.38 4.76 11.21
C THR A 178 9.24 4.09 11.97
N LYS A 179 9.55 3.02 12.70
CA LYS A 179 8.55 2.34 13.53
C LYS A 179 7.87 3.30 14.54
N PRO A 180 8.61 4.16 15.28
CA PRO A 180 7.97 5.13 16.18
C PRO A 180 7.08 6.13 15.44
N SER A 181 7.54 6.71 14.32
CA SER A 181 6.76 7.71 13.59
C SER A 181 5.46 7.13 13.00
N LEU A 182 5.50 5.91 12.46
CA LEU A 182 4.33 5.24 11.91
C LEU A 182 3.31 4.89 13.01
N ILE A 183 3.79 4.42 14.17
CA ILE A 183 2.95 4.14 15.34
C ILE A 183 2.28 5.41 15.83
N GLN A 184 3.02 6.51 15.94
CA GLN A 184 2.51 7.79 16.40
C GLN A 184 1.34 8.29 15.54
N VAL A 185 1.51 8.28 14.21
CA VAL A 185 0.45 8.73 13.28
C VAL A 185 -0.81 7.87 13.42
N ALA A 186 -0.65 6.54 13.56
CA ALA A 186 -1.78 5.64 13.75
C ALA A 186 -2.50 5.88 15.11
N GLN A 187 -1.74 6.11 16.18
CA GLN A 187 -2.32 6.39 17.50
C GLN A 187 -3.08 7.73 17.53
N GLN A 188 -2.60 8.75 16.83
CA GLN A 188 -3.28 10.04 16.65
C GLN A 188 -4.62 9.90 15.90
N ALA A 189 -4.75 8.89 15.04
CA ALA A 189 -5.97 8.55 14.34
C ALA A 189 -6.87 7.53 15.10
N ASN A 190 -6.70 7.40 16.43
CA ASN A 190 -7.50 6.54 17.32
C ASN A 190 -7.42 5.04 17.00
N PHE A 191 -6.24 4.55 16.64
CA PHE A 191 -5.98 3.13 16.47
C PHE A 191 -5.19 2.55 17.66
N ASP A 192 -5.48 1.29 17.98
CA ASP A 192 -4.67 0.46 18.89
C ASP A 192 -3.69 -0.39 18.06
N ILE A 193 -2.43 -0.39 18.46
CA ILE A 193 -1.36 -1.09 17.76
C ILE A 193 -1.41 -2.58 18.09
N ILE A 194 -1.53 -3.43 17.07
CA ILE A 194 -1.44 -4.89 17.21
C ILE A 194 -0.03 -5.36 16.91
N GLU A 195 0.55 -4.91 15.79
CA GLU A 195 1.88 -5.30 15.37
C GLU A 195 2.51 -4.20 14.52
N CYS A 196 3.80 -3.93 14.74
CA CYS A 196 4.61 -3.13 13.83
C CYS A 196 5.94 -3.85 13.60
N ARG A 197 6.22 -4.24 12.34
CA ARG A 197 7.34 -5.09 12.01
C ARG A 197 8.04 -4.64 10.74
N TYR A 198 9.37 -4.70 10.77
CA TYR A 198 10.18 -4.57 9.56
C TYR A 198 10.15 -5.83 8.71
N PHE A 199 10.27 -5.65 7.41
CA PHE A 199 10.54 -6.70 6.43
C PHE A 199 11.51 -6.18 5.36
N PHE A 200 11.99 -7.05 4.48
CA PHE A 200 13.13 -6.78 3.60
C PHE A 200 14.43 -6.51 4.38
N ILE A 201 14.62 -7.27 5.47
CA ILE A 201 15.79 -7.16 6.35
C ILE A 201 17.05 -7.61 5.59
N PHE A 202 17.00 -8.78 4.94
CA PHE A 202 18.15 -9.37 4.28
C PHE A 202 18.64 -8.59 3.07
N ILE A 203 17.75 -7.90 2.39
CA ILE A 203 18.10 -7.05 1.24
C ILE A 203 18.38 -5.59 1.62
N THR A 204 18.22 -5.21 2.90
CA THR A 204 18.50 -3.83 3.36
C THR A 204 19.92 -3.37 3.02
N PRO A 205 20.99 -4.19 3.11
CA PRO A 205 22.33 -3.77 2.68
C PRO A 205 22.38 -3.37 1.19
N LEU A 206 21.66 -4.08 0.32
CA LEU A 206 21.56 -3.74 -1.10
C LEU A 206 20.77 -2.44 -1.31
N LEU A 207 19.69 -2.23 -0.56
CA LEU A 207 18.92 -0.99 -0.59
C LEU A 207 19.78 0.20 -0.13
N TRP A 208 20.57 0.01 0.91
CA TRP A 208 21.52 1.02 1.37
C TRP A 208 22.58 1.34 0.31
N LEU A 209 23.19 0.32 -0.30
CA LEU A 209 24.14 0.52 -1.40
C LEU A 209 23.47 1.29 -2.55
N ARG A 210 22.27 0.90 -2.93
CA ARG A 210 21.47 1.62 -3.95
C ARG A 210 21.27 3.09 -3.58
N SER A 211 20.96 3.40 -2.32
CA SER A 211 20.79 4.80 -1.88
C SER A 211 22.07 5.62 -1.99
N LYS A 212 23.24 4.99 -1.86
CA LYS A 212 24.55 5.65 -2.03
C LYS A 212 24.94 5.81 -3.50
N LEU A 213 24.58 4.85 -4.34
CA LEU A 213 24.87 4.90 -5.77
C LEU A 213 23.92 5.85 -6.54
N HIS A 214 22.70 6.00 -6.07
CA HIS A 214 21.66 6.83 -6.70
C HIS A 214 21.09 7.86 -5.69
N PRO A 215 21.94 8.75 -5.13
CA PRO A 215 21.47 9.74 -4.19
C PRO A 215 20.45 10.67 -4.85
N ASP A 216 19.52 11.19 -4.06
CA ASP A 216 18.59 12.22 -4.51
C ASP A 216 19.32 13.55 -4.63
N LYS A 217 20.00 13.73 -5.76
CA LYS A 217 20.53 15.03 -6.17
C LYS A 217 19.43 15.68 -7.00
N HIS A 218 19.07 16.91 -6.72
CA HIS A 218 18.06 17.71 -7.44
C HIS A 218 18.37 17.93 -8.95
N LEU A 219 18.93 16.95 -9.63
CA LEU A 219 19.13 16.92 -11.06
C LEU A 219 17.83 16.42 -11.71
N GLU A 220 17.38 17.12 -12.74
CA GLU A 220 16.25 16.72 -13.61
C GLU A 220 16.48 15.30 -14.12
N ALA A 221 15.94 14.31 -13.43
CA ALA A 221 15.91 12.95 -13.92
C ALA A 221 14.84 12.87 -15.00
N THR A 222 15.26 12.68 -16.25
CA THR A 222 14.33 12.42 -17.36
C THR A 222 13.66 11.07 -17.17
N ILE A 223 12.38 11.00 -17.48
CA ILE A 223 11.52 9.78 -17.38
C ILE A 223 12.15 8.58 -18.12
N GLN A 224 13.06 8.79 -19.07
CA GLN A 224 13.77 7.76 -19.82
C GLN A 224 14.78 6.93 -18.98
N GLU A 225 15.26 7.44 -17.85
CA GLU A 225 16.18 6.69 -16.98
C GLU A 225 15.47 5.63 -16.12
N GLU A 226 14.14 5.71 -15.99
CA GLU A 226 13.35 4.73 -15.23
C GLU A 226 13.34 3.34 -15.86
N ASP A 227 13.43 3.24 -17.19
CA ASP A 227 13.24 1.96 -17.89
C ASP A 227 14.41 0.99 -17.74
N SER A 228 15.64 1.50 -17.58
CA SER A 228 16.83 0.65 -17.56
C SER A 228 17.05 -0.10 -16.24
N GLU A 229 16.53 0.38 -15.11
CA GLU A 229 16.88 -0.15 -13.79
C GLU A 229 15.87 -1.11 -13.17
N ILE A 230 14.69 -1.25 -13.74
CA ILE A 230 13.69 -2.22 -13.27
C ILE A 230 13.93 -3.61 -13.88
N HIS A 231 14.75 -3.69 -14.93
CA HIS A 231 15.17 -4.96 -15.51
C HIS A 231 16.29 -5.63 -14.70
N VAL A 232 15.90 -6.34 -13.64
CA VAL A 232 16.83 -7.22 -12.94
C VAL A 232 17.03 -8.48 -13.75
N ASN A 233 18.30 -8.88 -13.96
CA ASN A 233 18.63 -10.16 -14.59
C ASN A 233 17.81 -11.30 -13.97
N THR A 234 17.28 -12.21 -14.80
CA THR A 234 16.36 -13.27 -14.37
C THR A 234 16.94 -14.14 -13.24
N MET A 235 18.26 -14.43 -13.27
CA MET A 235 18.90 -15.25 -12.24
C MET A 235 18.99 -14.46 -10.92
N ILE A 236 19.40 -13.19 -10.98
CA ILE A 236 19.45 -12.29 -9.80
C ILE A 236 18.03 -12.13 -9.21
N ASN A 237 17.02 -11.92 -10.05
CA ASN A 237 15.64 -11.78 -9.62
C ASN A 237 15.14 -13.02 -8.86
N LYS A 238 15.42 -14.23 -9.38
CA LYS A 238 15.08 -15.50 -8.71
C LYS A 238 15.81 -15.67 -7.39
N THR A 239 17.11 -15.32 -7.34
CA THR A 239 17.91 -15.42 -6.11
C THR A 239 17.40 -14.46 -5.04
N LEU A 240 17.14 -13.19 -5.38
CA LEU A 240 16.59 -12.20 -4.46
C LEU A 240 15.18 -12.60 -3.96
N LEU A 241 14.36 -13.16 -4.87
CA LEU A 241 13.06 -13.69 -4.46
C LEU A 241 13.18 -14.84 -3.46
N ALA A 242 14.12 -15.77 -3.68
CA ALA A 242 14.34 -16.87 -2.74
C ALA A 242 14.83 -16.37 -1.38
N ILE A 243 15.71 -15.38 -1.35
CA ILE A 243 16.20 -14.74 -0.11
C ILE A 243 15.02 -14.06 0.64
N CYS A 244 14.19 -13.29 -0.07
CA CYS A 244 13.04 -12.63 0.54
C CYS A 244 11.98 -13.64 1.04
N ARG A 245 11.76 -14.74 0.32
CA ARG A 245 10.85 -15.80 0.78
C ARG A 245 11.36 -16.51 2.03
N LEU A 246 12.68 -16.79 2.10
CA LEU A 246 13.29 -17.32 3.32
C LEU A 246 13.08 -16.35 4.48
N GLU A 247 13.35 -15.05 4.26
CA GLU A 247 13.07 -14.03 5.27
C GLU A 247 11.59 -14.06 5.70
N ASN A 248 10.64 -14.05 4.76
CA ASN A 248 9.21 -14.07 5.04
C ASN A 248 8.79 -15.29 5.87
N LEU A 249 9.46 -16.42 5.70
CA LEU A 249 9.22 -17.63 6.49
C LEU A 249 9.63 -17.44 7.95
N ILE A 250 10.82 -16.90 8.19
CA ILE A 250 11.43 -16.77 9.52
C ILE A 250 11.35 -15.35 10.11
N ASN A 251 10.68 -14.40 9.44
CA ASN A 251 10.63 -12.99 9.85
C ASN A 251 10.21 -12.82 11.32
N HIS A 252 9.30 -13.68 11.83
CA HIS A 252 8.85 -13.62 13.22
C HIS A 252 9.95 -13.96 14.25
N LEU A 253 11.03 -14.61 13.83
CA LEU A 253 12.20 -14.95 14.65
C LEU A 253 13.30 -13.89 14.55
N LEU A 254 13.28 -13.05 13.51
CA LEU A 254 14.31 -12.07 13.26
C LEU A 254 14.19 -10.86 14.19
N PRO A 255 15.31 -10.22 14.55
CA PRO A 255 15.29 -8.95 15.28
C PRO A 255 14.47 -7.89 14.52
N ASN A 256 13.52 -7.25 15.21
CA ASN A 256 12.64 -6.25 14.62
C ASN A 256 13.20 -4.82 14.82
N ILE A 257 14.41 -4.57 14.33
CA ILE A 257 15.17 -3.33 14.55
C ILE A 257 15.38 -2.50 13.27
N PHE A 258 15.47 -3.14 12.10
CA PHE A 258 15.60 -2.47 10.80
C PHE A 258 15.04 -3.34 9.67
N GLY A 259 14.83 -2.73 8.50
CA GLY A 259 14.39 -3.38 7.25
C GLY A 259 14.11 -2.33 6.18
N GLY A 260 13.88 -2.76 4.95
CA GLY A 260 13.58 -1.88 3.82
C GLY A 260 12.18 -1.29 3.86
N SER A 261 11.25 -1.99 4.49
CA SER A 261 9.84 -1.60 4.63
C SER A 261 9.29 -1.96 6.01
N LEU A 262 8.18 -1.33 6.37
CA LEU A 262 7.40 -1.59 7.58
C LEU A 262 6.02 -2.15 7.20
N ILE A 263 5.55 -3.10 7.99
CA ILE A 263 4.13 -3.42 8.08
C ILE A 263 3.61 -3.03 9.45
N LEU A 264 2.46 -2.37 9.47
CA LEU A 264 1.74 -2.01 10.69
C LEU A 264 0.33 -2.61 10.61
N VAL A 265 -0.06 -3.30 11.67
CA VAL A 265 -1.42 -3.80 11.86
C VAL A 265 -2.01 -3.11 13.08
N VAL A 266 -3.15 -2.49 12.89
CA VAL A 266 -3.84 -1.75 13.94
C VAL A 266 -5.32 -2.12 13.98
N ARG A 267 -5.97 -1.84 15.12
CA ARG A 267 -7.39 -2.05 15.35
C ARG A 267 -8.06 -0.72 15.63
N LYS A 268 -9.22 -0.47 15.05
CA LYS A 268 -10.09 0.65 15.44
C LYS A 268 -10.46 0.50 16.90
N ARG A 269 -10.25 1.54 17.70
CA ARG A 269 -10.74 1.58 19.09
C ARG A 269 -12.27 1.57 19.09
N ALA A 270 -12.85 0.70 19.91
CA ALA A 270 -14.28 0.74 20.15
C ALA A 270 -14.65 2.09 20.80
N ASN A 271 -15.69 2.73 20.29
CA ASN A 271 -16.24 3.91 20.96
C ASN A 271 -16.79 3.50 22.31
N LYS A 272 -16.28 4.12 23.39
CA LYS A 272 -16.74 3.87 24.78
C LYS A 272 -18.16 4.38 25.06
N ASP A 273 -18.74 5.09 24.10
CA ASP A 273 -20.05 5.77 24.28
C ASP A 273 -21.26 4.88 23.93
N ASN A 274 -21.04 3.58 23.63
CA ASN A 274 -22.09 2.60 23.34
C ASN A 274 -22.26 1.49 24.39
N ILE A 275 -21.85 1.76 25.65
CA ILE A 275 -22.10 0.84 26.78
C ILE A 275 -23.06 1.49 27.77
#